data_190ad7a8d85291516709abaff7457ae7
#
_entry.id   190ad7a8d85291516709abaff7457ae7
#
_cell.length_a   1.000
_cell.length_b   1.000
_cell.length_c   1.000
_cell.angle_alpha   90.00
_cell.angle_beta   90.00
_cell.angle_gamma   90.00
#
_symmetry.space_group_name_H-M   'P 1'
#
loop_
_entity.id
_entity.type
_entity.pdbx_description
1 polymer ?
#
loop_
_entity_poly.entity_id
_entity_poly.type
_entity_poly.pdbx_seq_one_letter_code
_entity_poly.pdbx_strand_id
1 'polypeptide(L)'
;MDTNVLITYYWNQSIIHEILKLPFHFISPEYALTEIQHHKQEIIKKSKCSHQTFQQKSEQMVLSIDFIPLDTYASSIKKASQLFDRSDGKRYDEFLKDIDFYALALWSDSSIWTNDTLFKEQDEILVFSTKEMIKLCRHLIKNES
;
A
#
# COMPACT_ATOMS: atom_id res chain seq x y z
N MET A 1 0.63 0.76 -2.82
CA MET A 1 0.17 -0.16 -1.74
C MET A 1 0.23 0.55 -0.40
N ASP A 2 -0.84 0.51 0.34
CA ASP A 2 -0.93 1.06 1.70
C ASP A 2 -0.11 0.22 2.69
N THR A 3 0.43 0.85 3.72
CA THR A 3 1.26 0.19 4.75
C THR A 3 0.54 -0.99 5.41
N ASN A 4 -0.76 -0.86 5.72
CA ASN A 4 -1.53 -1.94 6.35
C ASN A 4 -1.63 -3.18 5.45
N VAL A 5 -1.67 -3.00 4.13
CA VAL A 5 -1.61 -4.12 3.17
C VAL A 5 -0.22 -4.73 3.18
N LEU A 6 0.83 -3.91 3.16
CA LEU A 6 2.22 -4.37 3.19
C LEU A 6 2.52 -5.21 4.44
N ILE A 7 1.99 -4.81 5.60
CA ILE A 7 2.19 -5.53 6.86
C ILE A 7 1.71 -6.98 6.75
N THR A 8 0.69 -7.27 5.96
CA THR A 8 0.20 -8.64 5.78
C THR A 8 1.24 -9.57 5.14
N TYR A 9 2.30 -9.03 4.53
CA TYR A 9 3.40 -9.79 3.96
C TYR A 9 4.10 -10.69 5.00
N TYR A 10 4.05 -10.28 6.27
CA TYR A 10 4.72 -11.01 7.35
C TYR A 10 3.96 -12.25 7.84
N TRP A 11 2.71 -12.43 7.41
CA TRP A 11 1.93 -13.63 7.68
C TRP A 11 2.16 -14.69 6.60
N ASN A 12 2.49 -15.93 7.01
CA ASN A 12 2.89 -17.01 6.09
C ASN A 12 1.82 -17.38 5.07
N GLN A 13 0.55 -17.28 5.43
CA GLN A 13 -0.57 -17.69 4.56
C GLN A 13 -1.34 -16.50 3.99
N SER A 14 -0.71 -15.32 3.96
CA SER A 14 -1.36 -14.12 3.42
C SER A 14 -1.53 -14.23 1.91
N ILE A 15 -2.71 -13.83 1.44
CA ILE A 15 -3.03 -13.77 0.00
C ILE A 15 -2.12 -12.78 -0.76
N ILE A 16 -1.47 -11.85 -0.05
CA ILE A 16 -0.57 -10.87 -0.69
C ILE A 16 0.51 -11.56 -1.53
N HIS A 17 1.02 -12.71 -1.07
CA HIS A 17 2.08 -13.44 -1.78
C HIS A 17 1.62 -13.92 -3.15
N GLU A 18 0.34 -14.29 -3.28
CA GLU A 18 -0.24 -14.69 -4.57
C GLU A 18 -0.51 -13.49 -5.47
N ILE A 19 -1.01 -12.39 -4.88
CA ILE A 19 -1.30 -11.17 -5.65
C ILE A 19 -0.02 -10.56 -6.22
N LEU A 20 1.09 -10.60 -5.47
CA LEU A 20 2.37 -10.06 -5.92
C LEU A 20 2.99 -10.83 -7.10
N LYS A 21 2.50 -12.04 -7.39
CA LYS A 21 2.92 -12.82 -8.56
C LYS A 21 2.26 -12.36 -9.86
N LEU A 22 1.23 -11.52 -9.78
CA LEU A 22 0.56 -10.99 -10.96
C LEU A 22 1.48 -10.03 -11.73
N PRO A 23 1.26 -9.88 -13.05
CA PRO A 23 2.11 -9.04 -13.90
C PRO A 23 1.81 -7.54 -13.72
N PHE A 24 1.72 -7.07 -12.49
CA PHE A 24 1.59 -5.65 -12.14
C PHE A 24 2.90 -5.13 -11.56
N HIS A 25 3.16 -3.86 -11.77
CA HIS A 25 4.24 -3.17 -11.09
C HIS A 25 3.73 -2.61 -9.77
N PHE A 26 4.16 -3.22 -8.67
CA PHE A 26 3.76 -2.82 -7.32
C PHE A 26 4.73 -1.78 -6.78
N ILE A 27 4.20 -0.64 -6.36
CA ILE A 27 4.98 0.46 -5.79
C ILE A 27 4.38 0.92 -4.47
N SER A 28 5.20 1.51 -3.62
CA SER A 28 4.80 2.13 -2.36
C SER A 28 5.79 3.24 -2.01
N PRO A 29 5.40 4.26 -1.23
CA PRO A 29 6.39 5.25 -0.78
C PRO A 29 7.40 4.62 0.18
N GLU A 30 8.66 5.09 0.15
CA GLU A 30 9.67 4.67 1.13
C GLU A 30 9.20 4.90 2.58
N TYR A 31 8.37 5.89 2.79
CA TYR A 31 7.76 6.16 4.09
C TYR A 31 7.09 4.91 4.70
N ALA A 32 6.50 4.04 3.86
CA ALA A 32 5.89 2.81 4.33
C ALA A 32 6.90 1.87 5.01
N LEU A 33 8.15 1.83 4.53
CA LEU A 33 9.22 1.06 5.17
C LEU A 33 9.54 1.59 6.57
N THR A 34 9.54 2.91 6.72
CA THR A 34 9.74 3.56 8.02
C THR A 34 8.63 3.18 8.99
N GLU A 35 7.37 3.19 8.54
CA GLU A 35 6.23 2.77 9.35
C GLU A 35 6.35 1.30 9.76
N ILE A 36 6.75 0.42 8.85
CA ILE A 36 6.93 -1.00 9.14
C ILE A 36 8.01 -1.20 10.21
N GLN A 37 9.15 -0.52 10.10
CA GLN A 37 10.22 -0.60 11.10
C GLN A 37 9.77 -0.06 12.47
N HIS A 38 8.97 1.00 12.46
CA HIS A 38 8.41 1.57 13.69
C HIS A 38 7.49 0.56 14.41
N HIS A 39 6.75 -0.24 13.66
CA HIS A 39 5.82 -1.26 14.19
C HIS A 39 6.41 -2.67 14.24
N LYS A 40 7.72 -2.81 14.09
CA LYS A 40 8.42 -4.11 14.02
C LYS A 40 8.03 -5.07 15.14
N GLN A 41 8.07 -4.62 16.40
CA GLN A 41 7.79 -5.48 17.54
C GLN A 41 6.35 -5.97 17.56
N GLU A 42 5.41 -5.11 17.21
CA GLU A 42 4.01 -5.47 17.11
C GLU A 42 3.76 -6.48 15.97
N ILE A 43 4.40 -6.28 14.82
CA ILE A 43 4.30 -7.19 13.68
C ILE A 43 4.83 -8.56 14.03
N ILE A 44 6.00 -8.64 14.67
CA ILE A 44 6.62 -9.91 15.11
C ILE A 44 5.68 -10.64 16.06
N LYS A 45 5.12 -9.93 17.03
CA LYS A 45 4.21 -10.51 18.02
C LYS A 45 2.94 -11.06 17.37
N LYS A 46 2.30 -10.28 16.51
CA LYS A 46 1.02 -10.64 15.86
C LYS A 46 1.18 -11.73 14.81
N SER A 47 2.24 -11.67 14.02
CA SER A 47 2.51 -12.65 12.96
C SER A 47 3.13 -13.93 13.49
N LYS A 48 3.57 -13.93 14.75
CA LYS A 48 4.26 -15.06 15.42
C LYS A 48 5.54 -15.47 14.69
N CYS A 49 6.19 -14.56 13.99
CA CYS A 49 7.47 -14.82 13.35
C CYS A 49 8.63 -14.47 14.28
N SER A 50 9.83 -14.99 13.98
CA SER A 50 11.05 -14.61 14.69
C SER A 50 11.59 -13.28 14.15
N HIS A 51 12.54 -12.67 14.89
CA HIS A 51 13.27 -11.49 14.39
C HIS A 51 14.01 -11.79 13.08
N GLN A 52 14.61 -12.98 12.98
CA GLN A 52 15.30 -13.42 11.77
C GLN A 52 14.33 -13.55 10.59
N THR A 53 13.17 -14.15 10.80
CA THR A 53 12.13 -14.28 9.76
C THR A 53 11.61 -12.91 9.33
N PHE A 54 11.41 -11.98 10.26
CA PHE A 54 11.03 -10.62 9.95
C PHE A 54 12.06 -9.96 9.02
N GLN A 55 13.34 -10.09 9.33
CA GLN A 55 14.42 -9.53 8.52
C GLN A 55 14.44 -10.14 7.11
N GLN A 56 14.33 -11.45 7.01
CA GLN A 56 14.31 -12.15 5.72
C GLN A 56 13.13 -11.73 4.86
N LYS A 57 11.93 -11.62 5.46
CA LYS A 57 10.73 -11.18 4.74
C LYS A 57 10.82 -9.73 4.31
N SER A 58 11.42 -8.86 5.12
CA SER A 58 11.66 -7.47 4.75
C SER A 58 12.58 -7.36 3.53
N GLU A 59 13.62 -8.16 3.48
CA GLU A 59 14.54 -8.24 2.34
C GLU A 59 13.84 -8.75 1.08
N GLN A 60 12.97 -9.75 1.20
CA GLN A 60 12.18 -10.28 0.10
C GLN A 60 11.16 -9.27 -0.42
N MET A 61 10.54 -8.50 0.47
CA MET A 61 9.53 -7.50 0.12
C MET A 61 10.10 -6.46 -0.85
N VAL A 62 11.32 -5.97 -0.62
CA VAL A 62 11.94 -4.96 -1.47
C VAL A 62 12.35 -5.50 -2.85
N LEU A 63 12.34 -6.82 -3.03
CA LEU A 63 12.55 -7.43 -4.35
C LEU A 63 11.24 -7.49 -5.17
N SER A 64 10.10 -7.48 -4.52
CA SER A 64 8.79 -7.60 -5.17
C SER A 64 8.08 -6.26 -5.34
N ILE A 65 8.42 -5.27 -4.54
CA ILE A 65 7.75 -3.97 -4.49
C ILE A 65 8.81 -2.88 -4.57
N ASP A 66 8.62 -1.93 -5.49
CA ASP A 66 9.50 -0.76 -5.59
C ASP A 66 9.07 0.29 -4.58
N PHE A 67 9.96 0.65 -3.68
CA PHE A 67 9.76 1.70 -2.70
C PHE A 67 10.32 3.01 -3.23
N ILE A 68 9.44 3.99 -3.44
CA ILE A 68 9.75 5.23 -4.16
C ILE A 68 10.07 6.34 -3.16
N PRO A 69 11.22 7.02 -3.29
CA PRO A 69 11.58 8.10 -2.38
C PRO A 69 10.70 9.33 -2.56
N LEU A 70 10.54 10.10 -1.50
CA LEU A 70 9.71 11.31 -1.48
C LEU A 70 10.08 12.28 -2.60
N ASP A 71 11.37 12.47 -2.87
CA ASP A 71 11.84 13.39 -3.91
C ASP A 71 11.22 13.12 -5.28
N THR A 72 10.90 11.86 -5.55
CA THR A 72 10.34 11.45 -6.84
C THR A 72 8.91 11.94 -7.03
N TYR A 73 8.06 11.86 -6.00
CA TYR A 73 6.64 12.23 -6.11
C TYR A 73 6.27 13.52 -5.37
N ALA A 74 7.23 14.23 -4.79
CA ALA A 74 6.98 15.43 -3.99
C ALA A 74 6.20 16.50 -4.77
N SER A 75 6.40 16.61 -6.08
CA SER A 75 5.67 17.55 -6.93
C SER A 75 4.16 17.31 -6.95
N SER A 76 3.70 16.11 -6.60
CA SER A 76 2.27 15.76 -6.57
C SER A 76 1.62 15.93 -5.21
N ILE A 77 2.37 16.29 -4.16
CA ILE A 77 1.84 16.46 -2.80
C ILE A 77 0.75 17.55 -2.76
N LYS A 78 0.99 18.69 -3.40
CA LYS A 78 0.03 19.80 -3.43
C LYS A 78 -1.28 19.36 -4.09
N LYS A 79 -1.21 18.71 -5.22
CA LYS A 79 -2.40 18.20 -5.93
C LYS A 79 -3.12 17.15 -5.08
N ALA A 80 -2.37 16.25 -4.44
CA ALA A 80 -2.95 15.24 -3.55
C ALA A 80 -3.71 15.88 -2.39
N SER A 81 -3.19 16.98 -1.82
CA SER A 81 -3.84 17.68 -0.71
C SER A 81 -5.20 18.27 -1.08
N GLN A 82 -5.50 18.40 -2.36
CA GLN A 82 -6.75 18.94 -2.87
C GLN A 82 -7.83 17.90 -3.15
N LEU A 83 -7.52 16.60 -2.96
CA LEU A 83 -8.48 15.51 -3.20
C LEU A 83 -9.62 15.47 -2.19
N PHE A 84 -9.42 16.05 -1.01
CA PHE A 84 -10.40 16.07 0.07
C PHE A 84 -10.78 17.49 0.49
N ASP A 85 -11.99 17.61 1.04
CA ASP A 85 -12.52 18.87 1.52
C ASP A 85 -11.90 19.22 2.90
N ARG A 86 -11.30 20.41 2.99
CA ARG A 86 -10.70 20.93 4.22
C ARG A 86 -11.72 21.32 5.28
N SER A 87 -13.00 21.47 4.91
CA SER A 87 -14.04 21.90 5.85
C SER A 87 -14.33 20.88 6.92
N ASP A 88 -14.10 19.58 6.67
CA ASP A 88 -14.14 18.53 7.69
C ASP A 88 -12.73 18.33 8.25
N GLY A 89 -12.36 19.12 9.26
CA GLY A 89 -10.99 19.15 9.80
C GLY A 89 -10.49 17.79 10.30
N LYS A 90 -11.36 17.01 10.96
CA LYS A 90 -10.97 15.70 11.51
C LYS A 90 -10.70 14.68 10.40
N ARG A 91 -11.56 14.60 9.39
CA ARG A 91 -11.37 13.71 8.24
C ARG A 91 -10.19 14.15 7.39
N TYR A 92 -10.00 15.45 7.25
CA TYR A 92 -8.87 16.00 6.52
C TYR A 92 -7.54 15.67 7.22
N ASP A 93 -7.50 15.73 8.54
CA ASP A 93 -6.30 15.34 9.32
C ASP A 93 -5.98 13.85 9.14
N GLU A 94 -6.99 12.97 9.14
CA GLU A 94 -6.80 11.55 8.86
C GLU A 94 -6.27 11.33 7.44
N PHE A 95 -6.83 12.04 6.47
CA PHE A 95 -6.37 11.99 5.09
C PHE A 95 -4.91 12.42 4.95
N LEU A 96 -4.50 13.49 5.62
CA LEU A 96 -3.13 14.01 5.53
C LEU A 96 -2.07 13.02 6.03
N LYS A 97 -2.42 12.12 6.95
CA LYS A 97 -1.51 11.07 7.43
C LYS A 97 -1.10 10.12 6.30
N ASP A 98 -1.94 9.96 5.29
CA ASP A 98 -1.73 9.03 4.17
C ASP A 98 -1.41 9.75 2.87
N ILE A 99 -1.07 11.04 2.92
CA ILE A 99 -0.90 11.86 1.72
C ILE A 99 0.15 11.33 0.76
N ASP A 100 1.20 10.69 1.27
CA ASP A 100 2.26 10.11 0.43
C ASP A 100 1.71 9.06 -0.53
N PHE A 101 0.75 8.26 -0.10
CA PHE A 101 0.14 7.22 -0.94
C PHE A 101 -0.68 7.83 -2.08
N TYR A 102 -1.43 8.90 -1.79
CA TYR A 102 -2.20 9.64 -2.81
C TYR A 102 -1.26 10.35 -3.79
N ALA A 103 -0.22 11.01 -3.28
CA ALA A 103 0.74 11.74 -4.11
C ALA A 103 1.50 10.80 -5.05
N LEU A 104 1.94 9.65 -4.55
CA LEU A 104 2.61 8.65 -5.37
C LEU A 104 1.68 8.11 -6.47
N ALA A 105 0.42 7.84 -6.13
CA ALA A 105 -0.56 7.36 -7.10
C ALA A 105 -0.82 8.39 -8.22
N LEU A 106 -0.94 9.67 -7.86
CA LEU A 106 -1.10 10.75 -8.84
C LEU A 106 0.13 10.89 -9.73
N TRP A 107 1.31 10.89 -9.13
CA TRP A 107 2.56 11.03 -9.86
C TRP A 107 2.78 9.88 -10.85
N SER A 108 2.46 8.65 -10.46
CA SER A 108 2.69 7.44 -11.27
C SER A 108 1.48 7.07 -12.14
N ASP A 109 0.37 7.81 -12.04
CA ASP A 109 -0.91 7.49 -12.71
C ASP A 109 -1.33 6.04 -12.41
N SER A 110 -1.28 5.67 -11.14
CA SER A 110 -1.57 4.32 -10.66
C SER A 110 -2.81 4.29 -9.77
N SER A 111 -3.38 3.10 -9.61
CA SER A 111 -4.42 2.83 -8.61
C SER A 111 -3.78 2.55 -7.25
N ILE A 112 -4.58 2.68 -6.18
CA ILE A 112 -4.13 2.37 -4.82
C ILE A 112 -4.74 1.05 -4.36
N TRP A 113 -3.93 0.18 -3.77
CA TRP A 113 -4.39 -1.01 -3.08
C TRP A 113 -4.39 -0.75 -1.57
N THR A 114 -5.57 -0.67 -0.99
CA THR A 114 -5.78 -0.45 0.46
C THR A 114 -7.11 -1.04 0.90
N ASN A 115 -7.20 -1.42 2.18
CA ASN A 115 -8.46 -1.83 2.79
C ASN A 115 -9.12 -0.72 3.61
N ASP A 116 -8.50 0.46 3.68
CA ASP A 116 -9.06 1.63 4.35
C ASP A 116 -10.09 2.31 3.44
N THR A 117 -11.33 2.36 3.90
CA THR A 117 -12.44 2.92 3.12
C THR A 117 -12.34 4.43 2.89
N LEU A 118 -11.57 5.16 3.70
CA LEU A 118 -11.35 6.59 3.52
C LEU A 118 -10.77 6.89 2.13
N PHE A 119 -9.89 6.02 1.61
CA PHE A 119 -9.30 6.20 0.29
C PHE A 119 -10.33 6.22 -0.84
N LYS A 120 -11.48 5.58 -0.66
CA LYS A 120 -12.56 5.56 -1.67
C LYS A 120 -13.44 6.81 -1.67
N GLU A 121 -13.23 7.74 -0.75
CA GLU A 121 -14.05 8.96 -0.65
C GLU A 121 -13.64 10.06 -1.64
N GLN A 122 -12.59 9.86 -2.42
CA GLN A 122 -12.17 10.72 -3.52
C GLN A 122 -12.39 10.00 -4.88
N ASP A 123 -12.53 10.75 -5.97
CA ASP A 123 -12.94 10.21 -7.26
C ASP A 123 -11.82 10.15 -8.31
N GLU A 124 -10.67 10.76 -8.07
CA GLU A 124 -9.61 10.87 -9.09
C GLU A 124 -8.74 9.63 -9.20
N ILE A 125 -8.51 8.93 -8.08
CA ILE A 125 -7.65 7.75 -8.01
C ILE A 125 -8.53 6.51 -7.79
N LEU A 126 -8.38 5.50 -8.66
CA LEU A 126 -9.03 4.21 -8.46
C LEU A 126 -8.43 3.51 -7.25
N VAL A 127 -9.29 2.95 -6.42
CA VAL A 127 -8.89 2.28 -5.19
C VAL A 127 -9.44 0.86 -5.17
N PHE A 128 -8.56 -0.11 -4.92
CA PHE A 128 -8.91 -1.53 -4.81
C PHE A 128 -8.65 -2.02 -3.41
N SER A 129 -9.65 -2.68 -2.81
CA SER A 129 -9.48 -3.47 -1.59
C SER A 129 -8.79 -4.79 -1.92
N THR A 130 -8.29 -5.49 -0.90
CA THR A 130 -7.74 -6.84 -1.10
C THR A 130 -8.78 -7.78 -1.70
N LYS A 131 -10.04 -7.68 -1.27
CA LYS A 131 -11.14 -8.47 -1.82
C LYS A 131 -11.32 -8.21 -3.33
N GLU A 132 -11.24 -6.96 -3.76
CA GLU A 132 -11.34 -6.59 -5.16
C GLU A 132 -10.11 -7.06 -5.95
N MET A 133 -8.92 -7.01 -5.36
CA MET A 133 -7.69 -7.54 -5.95
C MET A 133 -7.79 -9.07 -6.16
N ILE A 134 -8.37 -9.80 -5.23
CA ILE A 134 -8.60 -11.24 -5.37
C ILE A 134 -9.53 -11.54 -6.54
N LYS A 135 -10.60 -10.77 -6.70
CA LYS A 135 -11.51 -10.93 -7.85
C LYS A 135 -10.80 -10.68 -9.17
N LEU A 136 -9.97 -9.65 -9.22
CA LEU A 136 -9.16 -9.32 -10.41
C LEU A 136 -8.18 -10.46 -10.73
N CYS A 137 -7.51 -11.02 -9.72
CA CYS A 137 -6.64 -12.19 -9.86
C CYS A 137 -7.36 -13.36 -10.51
N ARG A 138 -8.53 -13.71 -10.00
CA ARG A 138 -9.34 -14.82 -10.51
C ARG A 138 -9.75 -14.60 -11.96
N HIS A 139 -10.09 -13.36 -12.31
CA HIS A 139 -10.46 -13.00 -13.67
C HIS A 139 -9.28 -13.17 -14.64
N LEU A 140 -8.09 -12.69 -14.26
CA LEU A 140 -6.88 -12.82 -15.07
C LEU A 140 -6.46 -14.27 -15.27
N ILE A 141 -6.53 -15.08 -14.21
CA ILE A 141 -6.21 -16.51 -14.28
C ILE A 141 -7.16 -17.24 -15.25
N LYS A 142 -8.46 -16.94 -15.21
CA LYS A 142 -9.45 -17.54 -16.12
C LYS A 142 -9.19 -17.18 -17.58
N ASN A 143 -8.69 -15.98 -17.87
CA ASN A 143 -8.43 -15.54 -19.24
C ASN A 143 -7.13 -16.09 -19.81
N GLU A 144 -6.20 -16.56 -18.96
CA GLU A 144 -4.96 -17.21 -19.39
C GLU A 144 -5.12 -18.71 -19.66
N SER A 145 -6.19 -19.29 -19.17
CA SER A 145 -6.51 -20.72 -19.39
C SER A 145 -7.50 -20.87 -20.55
#